data_28bb98fac9ae60e163faea4bf6ee772d
#
_entry.id   28bb98fac9ae60e163faea4bf6ee772d
#
_cell.length_a   1.000
_cell.length_b   1.000
_cell.length_c   1.000
_cell.angle_alpha   90.00
_cell.angle_beta   90.00
_cell.angle_gamma   90.00
#
_symmetry.space_group_name_H-M   'P 1'
#
loop_
_entity.id
_entity.type
_entity.pdbx_description
1 polymer ?
#
loop_
_entity_poly.entity_id
_entity_poly.type
_entity_poly.pdbx_seq_one_letter_code
_entity_poly.pdbx_strand_id
1 'polypeptide(L)'
;MIRVLDVIENENGDVAELHCEHCFEREEHFPKPKAVVHWVCAASCEPVDLILYESLFNCKDPMKAISESENGNLEGILNPSSKKRLENCKIESGLSSSCHDETVQFERIGYFKYDSLNSAYNRTITLRSNYS
;
A
#
# COMPACT_ATOMS: atom_id res chain seq x y z
N MET A 1 -3.81 18.90 12.06
CA MET A 1 -4.98 18.81 11.14
C MET A 1 -4.69 19.66 9.92
N ILE A 2 -5.18 19.28 8.75
CA ILE A 2 -5.08 20.11 7.54
C ILE A 2 -6.47 20.51 7.07
N ARG A 3 -6.59 21.71 6.53
CA ARG A 3 -7.79 22.24 5.89
C ARG A 3 -7.48 22.50 4.43
N VAL A 4 -8.29 21.96 3.53
CA VAL A 4 -8.17 22.25 2.10
C VAL A 4 -8.73 23.65 1.86
N LEU A 5 -7.94 24.50 1.22
CA LEU A 5 -8.30 25.86 0.84
C LEU A 5 -8.74 25.92 -0.61
N ASP A 6 -8.05 25.21 -1.49
CA ASP A 6 -8.31 25.22 -2.93
C ASP A 6 -8.03 23.85 -3.55
N VAL A 7 -8.75 23.53 -4.62
CA VAL A 7 -8.64 22.27 -5.37
C VAL A 7 -8.37 22.63 -6.83
N ILE A 8 -7.22 22.20 -7.34
CA ILE A 8 -6.85 22.38 -8.74
C ILE A 8 -7.10 21.08 -9.48
N GLU A 9 -7.90 21.15 -10.52
CA GLU A 9 -8.23 20.04 -11.40
C GLU A 9 -7.42 20.09 -12.70
N ASN A 10 -7.11 18.93 -13.25
CA ASN A 10 -6.51 18.81 -14.58
C ASN A 10 -7.57 18.94 -15.68
N GLU A 11 -7.13 18.88 -16.94
CA GLU A 11 -8.02 19.00 -18.12
C GLU A 11 -9.09 17.87 -18.18
N ASN A 12 -8.91 16.78 -17.47
CA ASN A 12 -9.83 15.65 -17.40
C ASN A 12 -10.83 15.76 -16.24
N GLY A 13 -10.70 16.78 -15.39
CA GLY A 13 -11.52 16.94 -14.18
C GLY A 13 -11.03 16.13 -12.98
N ASP A 14 -9.83 15.52 -13.04
CA ASP A 14 -9.23 14.85 -11.91
C ASP A 14 -8.48 15.86 -11.02
N VAL A 15 -8.47 15.63 -9.73
CA VAL A 15 -7.73 16.47 -8.78
C VAL A 15 -6.23 16.34 -9.04
N ALA A 16 -5.59 17.42 -9.46
CA ALA A 16 -4.16 17.51 -9.71
C ALA A 16 -3.39 18.00 -8.48
N GLU A 17 -3.94 18.98 -7.76
CA GLU A 17 -3.26 19.60 -6.62
C GLU A 17 -4.28 20.08 -5.58
N LEU A 18 -3.90 19.99 -4.31
CA LEU A 18 -4.67 20.51 -3.18
C LEU A 18 -3.83 21.53 -2.43
N HIS A 19 -4.31 22.77 -2.37
CA HIS A 19 -3.73 23.78 -1.51
C HIS A 19 -4.33 23.65 -0.11
N CYS A 20 -3.46 23.44 0.88
CA CYS A 20 -3.88 23.19 2.24
C CYS A 20 -3.18 24.12 3.23
N GLU A 21 -3.85 24.45 4.30
CA GLU A 21 -3.23 25.05 5.49
C GLU A 21 -3.09 24.02 6.62
N HIS A 22 -2.04 24.17 7.41
CA HIS A 22 -1.85 23.38 8.61
C HIS A 22 -2.46 24.09 9.83
N CYS A 23 -3.34 23.40 10.52
CA CYS A 23 -3.98 23.91 11.74
C CYS A 23 -3.26 23.33 12.96
N PHE A 24 -2.49 24.14 13.70
CA PHE A 24 -1.67 23.72 14.83
C PHE A 24 -2.47 23.54 16.12
N GLU A 25 -3.50 24.30 16.33
CA GLU A 25 -4.30 24.28 17.54
C GLU A 25 -5.63 23.60 17.32
N ARG A 26 -6.05 22.78 18.29
CA ARG A 26 -7.44 22.33 18.39
C ARG A 26 -8.25 23.51 18.94
N GLU A 27 -8.76 24.34 18.07
CA GLU A 27 -9.80 25.26 18.47
C GLU A 27 -11.04 24.43 18.90
N GLU A 28 -11.70 24.82 19.98
CA GLU A 28 -12.89 24.11 20.51
C GLU A 28 -14.02 23.95 19.49
N HIS A 29 -13.97 24.68 18.38
CA HIS A 29 -14.98 24.73 17.32
C HIS A 29 -14.52 24.11 15.99
N PHE A 30 -13.42 23.34 15.96
CA PHE A 30 -13.03 22.64 14.73
C PHE A 30 -14.06 21.57 14.34
N PRO A 31 -14.56 21.60 13.10
CA PRO A 31 -15.41 20.54 12.60
C PRO A 31 -14.68 19.20 12.66
N LYS A 32 -15.40 18.12 12.91
CA LYS A 32 -14.82 16.77 12.89
C LYS A 32 -14.15 16.52 11.54
N PRO A 33 -12.93 15.92 11.52
CA PRO A 33 -12.28 15.59 10.26
C PRO A 33 -13.18 14.67 9.42
N LYS A 34 -13.33 14.98 8.13
CA LYS A 34 -14.12 14.17 7.21
C LYS A 34 -13.41 12.88 6.80
N ALA A 35 -12.08 12.89 6.84
CA ALA A 35 -11.24 11.75 6.49
C ALA A 35 -9.91 11.81 7.23
N VAL A 36 -9.24 10.68 7.25
CA VAL A 36 -7.85 10.56 7.71
C VAL A 36 -7.05 10.00 6.54
N VAL A 37 -6.01 10.70 6.15
CA VAL A 37 -5.17 10.35 5.01
C VAL A 37 -3.75 10.04 5.47
N HIS A 38 -3.07 9.17 4.74
CA HIS A 38 -1.64 8.94 4.82
C HIS A 38 -0.91 9.97 3.97
N TRP A 39 0.21 10.45 4.48
CA TRP A 39 1.07 11.34 3.75
C TRP A 39 2.52 11.19 4.22
N VAL A 40 3.45 11.53 3.36
CA VAL A 40 4.86 11.69 3.69
C VAL A 40 5.34 13.02 3.13
N CYS A 41 6.34 13.62 3.78
CA CYS A 41 6.92 14.88 3.33
C CYS A 41 7.68 14.66 2.02
N ALA A 42 7.27 15.32 0.95
CA ALA A 42 7.89 15.18 -0.37
C ALA A 42 9.38 15.60 -0.39
N ALA A 43 9.77 16.57 0.46
CA ALA A 43 11.13 17.07 0.53
C ALA A 43 12.10 16.13 1.29
N SER A 44 11.56 15.23 2.13
CA SER A 44 12.36 14.34 2.97
C SER A 44 12.00 12.87 2.84
N CYS A 45 11.08 12.49 1.94
CA CYS A 45 10.75 11.08 1.72
C CYS A 45 11.84 10.34 0.96
N GLU A 46 11.90 9.03 1.17
CA GLU A 46 12.80 8.14 0.46
C GLU A 46 12.00 7.26 -0.52
N PRO A 47 12.50 7.03 -1.75
CA PRO A 47 11.88 6.10 -2.68
C PRO A 47 12.17 4.66 -2.26
N VAL A 48 11.15 3.82 -2.29
CA VAL A 48 11.27 2.37 -2.04
C VAL A 48 10.34 1.60 -2.95
N ASP A 49 10.65 0.34 -3.17
CA ASP A 49 9.76 -0.58 -3.85
C ASP A 49 9.02 -1.43 -2.83
N LEU A 50 7.77 -1.72 -3.12
CA LEU A 50 6.92 -2.60 -2.33
C LEU A 50 6.56 -3.83 -3.14
N ILE A 51 6.51 -4.99 -2.50
CA ILE A 51 6.00 -6.22 -3.08
C ILE A 51 4.75 -6.63 -2.30
N LEU A 52 3.66 -6.71 -3.03
CA LEU A 52 2.36 -7.15 -2.52
C LEU A 52 2.09 -8.56 -3.02
N TYR A 53 1.59 -9.41 -2.14
CA TYR A 53 1.21 -10.78 -2.46
C TYR A 53 -0.31 -10.94 -2.30
N GLU A 54 -0.90 -11.64 -3.25
CA GLU A 54 -2.29 -12.07 -3.26
C GLU A 54 -2.35 -13.60 -3.31
N SER A 55 -3.54 -14.18 -3.35
CA SER A 55 -3.69 -15.63 -3.48
C SER A 55 -2.93 -16.15 -4.69
N LEU A 56 -2.12 -17.20 -4.51
CA LEU A 56 -1.35 -17.83 -5.58
C LEU A 56 -2.25 -18.49 -6.62
N PHE A 57 -3.41 -18.98 -6.20
CA PHE A 57 -4.36 -19.69 -7.03
C PHE A 57 -5.68 -18.93 -7.18
N ASN A 58 -6.28 -19.04 -8.35
CA ASN A 58 -7.59 -18.48 -8.67
C ASN A 58 -8.76 -19.36 -8.20
N CYS A 59 -8.50 -20.49 -7.54
CA CYS A 59 -9.49 -21.45 -7.08
C CYS A 59 -9.33 -21.71 -5.58
N LYS A 60 -10.43 -22.16 -4.94
CA LYS A 60 -10.45 -22.47 -3.50
C LYS A 60 -9.74 -23.79 -3.16
N ASP A 61 -9.79 -24.76 -4.07
CA ASP A 61 -9.15 -26.08 -3.90
C ASP A 61 -8.24 -26.38 -5.10
N PRO A 62 -6.96 -26.00 -5.00
CA PRO A 62 -6.00 -26.23 -6.08
C PRO A 62 -5.77 -27.70 -6.38
N MET A 63 -5.78 -28.56 -5.36
CA MET A 63 -5.53 -30.00 -5.55
C MET A 63 -6.65 -30.66 -6.35
N LYS A 64 -7.89 -30.30 -6.03
CA LYS A 64 -9.07 -30.75 -6.79
C LYS A 64 -9.02 -30.25 -8.23
N ALA A 65 -8.75 -28.97 -8.42
CA ALA A 65 -8.65 -28.36 -9.75
C ALA A 65 -7.57 -29.03 -10.61
N ILE A 66 -6.41 -29.39 -10.03
CA ILE A 66 -5.35 -30.14 -10.73
C ILE A 66 -5.82 -31.55 -11.12
N SER A 67 -6.47 -32.25 -10.20
CA SER A 67 -6.93 -33.62 -10.46
C SER A 67 -8.05 -33.71 -11.53
N GLU A 68 -8.82 -32.63 -11.70
CA GLU A 68 -9.88 -32.50 -12.71
C GLU A 68 -9.35 -31.94 -14.03
N SER A 69 -8.12 -31.43 -14.10
CA SER A 69 -7.51 -30.93 -15.34
C SER A 69 -6.98 -32.08 -16.20
N GLU A 70 -7.22 -32.03 -17.49
CA GLU A 70 -6.81 -33.11 -18.43
C GLU A 70 -5.28 -33.37 -18.44
N ASN A 71 -4.46 -32.36 -18.08
CA ASN A 71 -3.02 -32.43 -18.16
C ASN A 71 -2.31 -32.31 -16.79
N GLY A 72 -3.03 -32.23 -15.67
CA GLY A 72 -2.45 -31.98 -14.35
C GLY A 72 -1.66 -30.67 -14.25
N ASN A 73 -1.96 -29.69 -15.12
CA ASN A 73 -1.18 -28.48 -15.27
C ASN A 73 -1.66 -27.40 -14.28
N LEU A 74 -0.69 -26.83 -13.56
CA LEU A 74 -0.91 -25.72 -12.63
C LEU A 74 -1.14 -24.36 -13.32
N GLU A 75 -0.69 -24.19 -14.56
CA GLU A 75 -0.70 -22.89 -15.24
C GLU A 75 -2.10 -22.28 -15.36
N GLY A 76 -3.12 -23.10 -15.59
CA GLY A 76 -4.51 -22.66 -15.73
C GLY A 76 -5.14 -22.13 -14.45
N ILE A 77 -4.58 -22.46 -13.29
CA ILE A 77 -5.12 -22.08 -11.97
C ILE A 77 -4.26 -21.08 -11.23
N LEU A 78 -3.06 -20.76 -11.75
CA LEU A 78 -2.20 -19.74 -11.18
C LEU A 78 -2.80 -18.34 -11.35
N ASN A 79 -2.71 -17.54 -10.30
CA ASN A 79 -3.08 -16.14 -10.35
C ASN A 79 -1.88 -15.31 -10.87
N PRO A 80 -1.93 -14.78 -12.10
CA PRO A 80 -0.84 -13.97 -12.65
C PRO A 80 -0.59 -12.69 -11.85
N SER A 81 -1.57 -12.24 -11.08
CA SER A 81 -1.48 -11.07 -10.20
C SER A 81 -1.13 -11.42 -8.75
N SER A 82 -0.72 -12.69 -8.47
CA SER A 82 -0.37 -13.13 -7.12
C SER A 82 0.81 -12.39 -6.50
N LYS A 83 1.67 -11.79 -7.32
CA LYS A 83 2.79 -10.93 -6.90
C LYS A 83 2.76 -9.64 -7.71
N LYS A 84 2.68 -8.51 -7.03
CA LYS A 84 2.71 -7.18 -7.63
C LYS A 84 3.83 -6.35 -7.04
N ARG A 85 4.71 -5.81 -7.88
CA ARG A 85 5.73 -4.84 -7.48
C ARG A 85 5.19 -3.43 -7.73
N LEU A 86 5.25 -2.59 -6.71
CA LEU A 86 4.98 -1.16 -6.78
C LEU A 86 6.31 -0.44 -6.67
N GLU A 87 6.68 0.27 -7.71
CA GLU A 87 7.96 0.98 -7.78
C GLU A 87 7.80 2.45 -7.36
N ASN A 88 8.89 3.04 -6.85
CA ASN A 88 8.94 4.45 -6.46
C ASN A 88 7.89 4.87 -5.41
N CYS A 89 7.44 3.94 -4.56
CA CYS A 89 6.66 4.29 -3.39
C CYS A 89 7.48 5.22 -2.48
N LYS A 90 6.80 6.00 -1.66
CA LYS A 90 7.45 6.98 -0.78
C LYS A 90 7.28 6.57 0.67
N ILE A 91 8.37 6.54 1.41
CA ILE A 91 8.37 6.32 2.86
C ILE A 91 9.03 7.49 3.59
N GLU A 92 8.77 7.58 4.88
CA GLU A 92 9.42 8.57 5.75
C GLU A 92 10.94 8.30 5.82
N SER A 93 11.74 9.36 5.80
CA SER A 93 13.19 9.27 5.85
C SER A 93 13.67 8.61 7.14
N GLY A 94 14.77 7.86 7.01
CA GLY A 94 15.39 7.14 8.12
C GLY A 94 14.84 5.74 8.37
N LEU A 95 13.71 5.36 7.77
CA LEU A 95 13.17 4.01 7.88
C LEU A 95 14.04 2.98 7.16
N SER A 96 14.55 3.33 5.98
CA SER A 96 15.37 2.43 5.16
C SER A 96 16.70 2.06 5.80
N SER A 97 17.27 2.94 6.63
CA SER A 97 18.57 2.71 7.27
C SER A 97 18.51 2.03 8.63
N SER A 98 17.39 2.16 9.35
CA SER A 98 17.28 1.73 10.75
C SER A 98 16.50 0.44 10.97
N CYS A 99 15.65 0.02 10.03
CA CYS A 99 14.66 -1.03 10.25
C CYS A 99 14.73 -2.19 9.26
N HIS A 100 15.88 -2.46 8.62
CA HIS A 100 15.99 -3.55 7.64
C HIS A 100 15.71 -4.93 8.23
N ASP A 101 16.07 -5.17 9.48
CA ASP A 101 15.85 -6.46 10.15
C ASP A 101 14.50 -6.54 10.88
N GLU A 102 13.79 -5.43 10.98
CA GLU A 102 12.53 -5.35 11.70
C GLU A 102 11.32 -5.42 10.77
N THR A 103 10.18 -5.81 11.33
CA THR A 103 8.90 -5.67 10.66
C THR A 103 8.33 -4.30 11.02
N VAL A 104 8.08 -3.49 10.01
CA VAL A 104 7.51 -2.15 10.17
C VAL A 104 6.03 -2.15 9.83
N GLN A 105 5.27 -1.30 10.48
CA GLN A 105 3.87 -1.05 10.14
C GLN A 105 3.77 0.24 9.35
N PHE A 106 3.32 0.15 8.10
CA PHE A 106 2.82 1.32 7.41
C PHE A 106 1.36 1.51 7.83
N GLU A 107 1.16 2.56 8.62
CA GLU A 107 -0.12 2.80 9.30
C GLU A 107 -1.30 2.72 8.32
N ARG A 108 -2.33 1.94 8.65
CA ARG A 108 -3.54 1.67 7.84
C ARG A 108 -3.33 0.91 6.53
N ILE A 109 -2.07 0.55 6.18
CA ILE A 109 -1.75 -0.16 4.94
C ILE A 109 -1.44 -1.62 5.23
N GLY A 110 -0.56 -1.89 6.20
CA GLY A 110 -0.15 -3.24 6.55
C GLY A 110 1.19 -3.31 7.24
N TYR A 111 1.63 -4.53 7.49
CA TYR A 111 2.96 -4.81 8.00
C TYR A 111 3.88 -5.20 6.86
N PHE A 112 5.09 -4.70 6.92
CA PHE A 112 6.10 -4.89 5.87
C PHE A 112 7.43 -5.28 6.48
N LYS A 113 8.17 -6.12 5.76
CA LYS A 113 9.55 -6.48 6.09
C LYS A 113 10.44 -6.25 4.88
N TYR A 114 11.60 -5.65 5.12
CA TYR A 114 12.58 -5.45 4.07
C TYR A 114 13.18 -6.78 3.61
N ASP A 115 13.32 -6.93 2.32
CA ASP A 115 13.94 -8.07 1.65
C ASP A 115 15.17 -7.57 0.89
N SER A 116 16.34 -7.86 1.40
CA SER A 116 17.61 -7.42 0.82
C SER A 116 17.88 -8.05 -0.55
N LEU A 117 17.37 -9.26 -0.82
CA LEU A 117 17.55 -9.94 -2.10
C LEU A 117 16.77 -9.22 -3.22
N ASN A 118 15.60 -8.73 -2.91
CA ASN A 118 14.75 -8.01 -3.86
C ASN A 118 14.90 -6.49 -3.77
N SER A 119 15.64 -5.98 -2.78
CA SER A 119 15.75 -4.54 -2.47
C SER A 119 14.38 -3.85 -2.38
N ALA A 120 13.45 -4.48 -1.68
CA ALA A 120 12.06 -4.05 -1.59
C ALA A 120 11.45 -4.43 -0.23
N TYR A 121 10.37 -3.76 0.17
CA TYR A 121 9.59 -4.15 1.32
C TYR A 121 8.48 -5.13 0.91
N ASN A 122 8.48 -6.32 1.47
CA ASN A 122 7.43 -7.31 1.30
C ASN A 122 6.29 -7.07 2.29
N ARG A 123 5.05 -6.95 1.80
CA ARG A 123 3.87 -6.94 2.67
C ARG A 123 3.66 -8.32 3.27
N THR A 124 3.71 -8.42 4.61
CA THR A 124 3.52 -9.67 5.33
C THR A 124 2.08 -9.88 5.74
N ILE A 125 1.41 -8.83 6.26
CA ILE A 125 0.03 -8.87 6.73
C ILE A 125 -0.70 -7.60 6.27
N THR A 126 -1.93 -7.75 5.82
CA THR A 126 -2.84 -6.63 5.55
C THR A 126 -3.62 -6.28 6.82
N LEU A 127 -3.87 -4.98 7.06
CA LEU A 127 -4.69 -4.54 8.19
C LEU A 127 -6.21 -4.69 7.94
N ARG A 128 -6.59 -5.00 6.70
CA ARG A 128 -7.98 -5.26 6.29
C ARG A 128 -8.02 -6.53 5.47
N SER A 129 -7.99 -7.68 6.12
CA SER A 129 -8.50 -8.89 5.52
C SER A 129 -9.99 -8.97 5.89
N ASN A 130 -10.87 -8.50 5.03
CA ASN A 130 -12.23 -8.98 5.08
C ASN A 130 -12.18 -10.44 4.64
N TYR A 131 -12.21 -11.34 5.61
CA TYR A 131 -12.56 -12.74 5.36
C TYR A 131 -14.04 -12.73 4.98
N SER A 132 -14.34 -12.76 3.70
CA SER A 132 -15.66 -13.09 3.14
C SER A 132 -15.65 -14.52 2.64
#